data_e8c423d86d4e1547ed439504ae2399ad
#
_entry.id   e8c423d86d4e1547ed439504ae2399ad
#
_cell.length_a   1.000
_cell.length_b   1.000
_cell.length_c   1.000
_cell.angle_alpha   90.00
_cell.angle_beta   90.00
_cell.angle_gamma   90.00
#
_symmetry.space_group_name_H-M   'P 1'
#
loop_
_entity.id
_entity.type
_entity.pdbx_description
1 polymer ?
#
loop_
_entity_poly.entity_id
_entity_poly.type
_entity_poly.pdbx_seq_one_letter_code
_entity_poly.pdbx_strand_id
1 'polypeptide(L)'
;MKKLLLIALIFAVTGFAGYGQDKNAEIKKLLSLMSSEKMMEQMMGNMMNAMKQQATGKAQSGEAKEKSDKILAYITQEATAMVNKMVNEDMVDLYAKHFTEAEIKDFIVFYESPSGKKLLTATPALTGELMGIMMQKHLPAFQEKIKAKVEELK
;
A
#
# COMPACT_ATOMS: atom_id res chain seq x y z
N MET A 1 1.89 -53.56 -23.00
CA MET A 1 0.89 -52.50 -22.81
C MET A 1 0.86 -51.94 -21.39
N LYS A 2 1.42 -52.59 -20.37
CA LYS A 2 1.44 -52.06 -18.95
C LYS A 2 2.57 -51.07 -18.63
N LYS A 3 3.59 -50.94 -19.46
CA LYS A 3 4.74 -50.03 -19.27
C LYS A 3 4.54 -48.61 -19.81
N LEU A 4 3.57 -48.38 -20.69
CA LEU A 4 3.26 -47.06 -21.27
C LEU A 4 2.34 -46.21 -20.39
N LEU A 5 1.58 -46.83 -19.49
CA LEU A 5 0.71 -46.12 -18.53
C LEU A 5 1.46 -45.48 -17.34
N LEU A 6 2.66 -45.95 -17.01
CA LEU A 6 3.46 -45.41 -15.93
C LEU A 6 4.20 -44.10 -16.30
N ILE A 7 4.48 -43.89 -17.61
CA ILE A 7 5.14 -42.68 -18.07
C ILE A 7 4.16 -41.50 -18.16
N ALA A 8 2.88 -41.76 -18.43
CA ALA A 8 1.85 -40.70 -18.50
C ALA A 8 1.50 -40.12 -17.11
N LEU A 9 1.68 -40.91 -16.03
CA LEU A 9 1.36 -40.46 -14.65
C LEU A 9 2.44 -39.55 -14.06
N ILE A 10 3.70 -39.66 -14.53
CA ILE A 10 4.82 -38.85 -14.02
C ILE A 10 4.78 -37.43 -14.66
N PHE A 11 4.19 -37.27 -15.84
CA PHE A 11 4.08 -35.95 -16.51
C PHE A 11 2.97 -35.06 -15.94
N ALA A 12 1.99 -35.64 -15.23
CA ALA A 12 0.88 -34.88 -14.65
C ALA A 12 1.23 -34.19 -13.32
N VAL A 13 2.33 -34.57 -12.65
CA VAL A 13 2.70 -34.03 -11.31
C VAL A 13 3.67 -32.84 -11.42
N THR A 14 4.39 -32.68 -12.54
CA THR A 14 5.38 -31.60 -12.71
C THR A 14 4.78 -30.28 -13.16
N GLY A 15 3.52 -30.24 -13.58
CA GLY A 15 2.84 -29.02 -14.08
C GLY A 15 2.31 -28.09 -12.98
N PHE A 16 2.14 -28.57 -11.74
CA PHE A 16 1.49 -27.78 -10.69
C PHE A 16 2.43 -26.85 -9.90
N ALA A 17 3.72 -27.16 -9.84
CA ALA A 17 4.68 -26.34 -9.11
C ALA A 17 5.13 -25.07 -9.86
N GLY A 18 5.04 -25.06 -11.20
CA GLY A 18 5.40 -23.91 -12.04
C GLY A 18 4.37 -22.77 -12.02
N TYR A 19 3.09 -23.11 -11.95
CA TYR A 19 2.01 -22.12 -12.03
C TYR A 19 1.96 -21.15 -10.83
N GLY A 20 2.28 -21.62 -9.63
CA GLY A 20 2.24 -20.76 -8.45
C GLY A 20 3.40 -19.76 -8.37
N GLN A 21 4.58 -20.17 -8.85
CA GLN A 21 5.76 -19.31 -8.83
C GLN A 21 5.67 -18.18 -9.88
N ASP A 22 5.07 -18.48 -11.03
CA ASP A 22 4.87 -17.52 -12.12
C ASP A 22 3.82 -16.45 -11.70
N LYS A 23 2.69 -16.86 -11.12
CA LYS A 23 1.65 -15.97 -10.63
C LYS A 23 2.17 -14.99 -9.55
N ASN A 24 2.95 -15.48 -8.59
CA ASN A 24 3.50 -14.62 -7.52
C ASN A 24 4.51 -13.59 -8.08
N ALA A 25 5.30 -13.96 -9.09
CA ALA A 25 6.19 -13.03 -9.78
C ALA A 25 5.41 -11.93 -10.52
N GLU A 26 4.33 -12.29 -11.21
CA GLU A 26 3.43 -11.34 -11.86
C GLU A 26 2.75 -10.40 -10.85
N ILE A 27 2.30 -10.92 -9.71
CA ILE A 27 1.73 -10.09 -8.64
C ILE A 27 2.76 -9.10 -8.12
N LYS A 28 3.99 -9.51 -7.84
CA LYS A 28 5.07 -8.60 -7.41
C LYS A 28 5.34 -7.51 -8.45
N LYS A 29 5.34 -7.87 -9.75
CA LYS A 29 5.44 -6.91 -10.85
C LYS A 29 4.29 -5.89 -10.81
N LEU A 30 3.05 -6.36 -10.66
CA LEU A 30 1.87 -5.50 -10.54
C LEU A 30 1.99 -4.54 -9.35
N LEU A 31 2.33 -5.03 -8.17
CA LEU A 31 2.49 -4.22 -6.96
C LEU A 31 3.58 -3.16 -7.12
N SER A 32 4.69 -3.48 -7.80
CA SER A 32 5.76 -2.54 -8.14
C SER A 32 5.26 -1.44 -9.10
N LEU A 33 4.51 -1.82 -10.16
CA LEU A 33 3.90 -0.85 -11.08
C LEU A 33 2.96 0.12 -10.37
N MET A 34 2.18 -0.35 -9.42
CA MET A 34 1.28 0.45 -8.59
C MET A 34 2.01 1.31 -7.55
N SER A 35 3.31 1.19 -7.43
CA SER A 35 4.12 1.87 -6.39
C SER A 35 3.63 1.58 -4.96
N SER A 36 3.11 0.38 -4.72
CA SER A 36 2.49 -0.01 -3.44
C SER A 36 3.46 0.11 -2.27
N GLU A 37 4.72 -0.28 -2.46
CA GLU A 37 5.78 -0.14 -1.47
C GLU A 37 5.99 1.33 -1.08
N LYS A 38 6.19 2.21 -2.05
CA LYS A 38 6.38 3.65 -1.83
C LYS A 38 5.19 4.29 -1.12
N MET A 39 3.97 3.89 -1.47
CA MET A 39 2.75 4.40 -0.83
C MET A 39 2.67 3.95 0.64
N MET A 40 3.01 2.69 0.92
CA MET A 40 3.05 2.16 2.29
C MET A 40 4.16 2.82 3.12
N GLU A 41 5.34 3.04 2.55
CA GLU A 41 6.44 3.77 3.19
C GLU A 41 6.04 5.21 3.54
N GLN A 42 5.38 5.93 2.63
CA GLN A 42 4.88 7.28 2.88
C GLN A 42 3.84 7.30 3.99
N MET A 43 2.89 6.36 4.00
CA MET A 43 1.88 6.25 5.06
C MET A 43 2.54 5.97 6.41
N MET A 44 3.48 5.05 6.47
CA MET A 44 4.24 4.72 7.67
C MET A 44 5.09 5.91 8.13
N GLY A 45 5.77 6.60 7.21
CA GLY A 45 6.55 7.82 7.49
C GLY A 45 5.70 8.93 8.11
N ASN A 46 4.49 9.16 7.59
CA ASN A 46 3.56 10.15 8.14
C ASN A 46 3.11 9.76 9.56
N MET A 47 2.80 8.49 9.80
CA MET A 47 2.45 7.98 11.13
C MET A 47 3.61 8.13 12.12
N MET A 48 4.84 7.80 11.70
CA MET A 48 6.05 7.95 12.50
C MET A 48 6.35 9.41 12.84
N ASN A 49 6.16 10.33 11.89
CA ASN A 49 6.33 11.76 12.13
C ASN A 49 5.30 12.29 13.16
N ALA A 50 4.06 11.84 13.08
CA ALA A 50 3.03 12.19 14.06
C ALA A 50 3.40 11.67 15.47
N MET A 51 3.88 10.43 15.59
CA MET A 51 4.36 9.87 16.85
C MET A 51 5.59 10.62 17.39
N LYS A 52 6.52 11.01 16.51
CA LYS A 52 7.70 11.79 16.88
C LYS A 52 7.31 13.15 17.45
N GLN A 53 6.38 13.85 16.84
CA GLN A 53 5.88 15.15 17.34
C GLN A 53 5.26 15.02 18.73
N GLN A 54 4.54 13.92 19.02
CA GLN A 54 4.00 13.67 20.36
C GLN A 54 5.09 13.31 21.39
N ALA A 55 6.15 12.60 20.97
CA ALA A 55 7.21 12.16 21.87
C ALA A 55 8.24 13.27 22.19
N THR A 56 8.59 14.12 21.22
CA THR A 56 9.62 15.15 21.35
C THR A 56 9.18 16.34 22.23
N GLY A 57 7.90 16.47 22.57
CA GLY A 57 7.43 17.47 23.51
C GLY A 57 7.97 17.32 24.95
N LYS A 58 8.67 16.22 25.27
CA LYS A 58 9.13 15.89 26.64
C LYS A 58 10.63 15.73 26.83
N ALA A 59 11.45 15.62 25.78
CA ALA A 59 12.90 15.38 25.91
C ALA A 59 13.69 16.33 25.02
N GLN A 60 14.16 17.46 25.58
CA GLN A 60 14.83 18.51 24.81
C GLN A 60 16.37 18.50 24.85
N SER A 61 17.03 17.73 25.72
CA SER A 61 18.51 17.71 25.81
C SER A 61 19.07 16.53 26.59
N GLY A 62 20.36 16.23 26.38
CA GLY A 62 21.16 15.28 27.16
C GLY A 62 20.93 13.80 26.82
N GLU A 63 21.25 12.90 27.74
CA GLU A 63 21.17 11.45 27.61
C GLU A 63 19.77 10.94 27.25
N ALA A 64 18.74 11.64 27.72
CA ALA A 64 17.34 11.30 27.39
C ALA A 64 17.04 11.50 25.90
N LYS A 65 17.62 12.52 25.26
CA LYS A 65 17.48 12.75 23.82
C LYS A 65 18.18 11.64 23.03
N GLU A 66 19.41 11.26 23.40
CA GLU A 66 20.15 10.19 22.72
C GLU A 66 19.42 8.84 22.79
N LYS A 67 18.86 8.50 23.96
CA LYS A 67 18.02 7.31 24.12
C LYS A 67 16.76 7.37 23.24
N SER A 68 16.10 8.52 23.18
CA SER A 68 14.92 8.73 22.33
C SER A 68 15.26 8.58 20.86
N ASP A 69 16.38 9.14 20.39
CA ASP A 69 16.83 9.04 19.00
C ASP A 69 17.16 7.59 18.60
N LYS A 70 17.80 6.81 19.51
CA LYS A 70 18.06 5.37 19.29
C LYS A 70 16.76 4.56 19.21
N ILE A 71 15.79 4.82 20.07
CA ILE A 71 14.49 4.16 20.04
C ILE A 71 13.76 4.49 18.74
N LEU A 72 13.74 5.77 18.32
CA LEU A 72 13.11 6.18 17.05
C LEU A 72 13.78 5.54 15.83
N ALA A 73 15.10 5.42 15.83
CA ALA A 73 15.83 4.72 14.77
C ALA A 73 15.43 3.24 14.70
N TYR A 74 15.39 2.56 15.84
CA TYR A 74 14.95 1.16 15.92
C TYR A 74 13.49 0.98 15.44
N ILE A 75 12.56 1.82 15.92
CA ILE A 75 11.16 1.78 15.48
C ILE A 75 11.07 2.01 13.96
N THR A 76 11.85 2.93 13.40
CA THR A 76 11.85 3.18 11.95
C THR A 76 12.35 1.96 11.18
N GLN A 77 13.40 1.30 11.66
CA GLN A 77 13.92 0.07 11.05
C GLN A 77 12.88 -1.05 11.06
N GLU A 78 12.25 -1.30 12.21
CA GLU A 78 11.21 -2.32 12.36
C GLU A 78 9.97 -2.00 11.50
N ALA A 79 9.56 -0.73 11.43
CA ALA A 79 8.46 -0.30 10.59
C ALA A 79 8.76 -0.54 9.10
N THR A 80 9.98 -0.26 8.63
CA THR A 80 10.39 -0.55 7.25
C THR A 80 10.40 -2.05 6.97
N ALA A 81 10.93 -2.87 7.89
CA ALA A 81 10.92 -4.32 7.75
C ALA A 81 9.48 -4.87 7.69
N MET A 82 8.59 -4.34 8.51
CA MET A 82 7.15 -4.69 8.49
C MET A 82 6.49 -4.32 7.15
N VAL A 83 6.73 -3.12 6.62
CA VAL A 83 6.20 -2.70 5.31
C VAL A 83 6.69 -3.62 4.20
N ASN A 84 7.98 -3.93 4.19
CA ASN A 84 8.56 -4.85 3.20
C ASN A 84 7.91 -6.23 3.25
N LYS A 85 7.67 -6.76 4.44
CA LYS A 85 6.97 -8.03 4.62
C LYS A 85 5.53 -7.95 4.12
N MET A 86 4.78 -6.93 4.52
CA MET A 86 3.39 -6.73 4.10
C MET A 86 3.27 -6.65 2.56
N VAL A 87 4.16 -5.92 1.89
CA VAL A 87 4.09 -5.76 0.43
C VAL A 87 4.56 -7.02 -0.31
N ASN A 88 5.64 -7.63 0.13
CA ASN A 88 6.28 -8.73 -0.61
C ASN A 88 5.75 -10.13 -0.26
N GLU A 89 5.02 -10.27 0.85
CA GLU A 89 4.43 -11.53 1.30
C GLU A 89 2.89 -11.39 1.40
N ASP A 90 2.39 -10.60 2.36
CA ASP A 90 0.95 -10.57 2.67
C ASP A 90 0.10 -10.05 1.50
N MET A 91 0.54 -8.98 0.81
CA MET A 91 -0.18 -8.48 -0.38
C MET A 91 -0.11 -9.47 -1.53
N VAL A 92 1.02 -10.15 -1.73
CA VAL A 92 1.14 -11.18 -2.77
C VAL A 92 0.13 -12.31 -2.51
N ASP A 93 0.03 -12.79 -1.28
CA ASP A 93 -0.92 -13.84 -0.91
C ASP A 93 -2.37 -13.40 -1.06
N LEU A 94 -2.70 -12.14 -0.68
CA LEU A 94 -4.04 -11.57 -0.87
C LEU A 94 -4.41 -11.49 -2.35
N TYR A 95 -3.52 -10.98 -3.20
CA TYR A 95 -3.78 -10.90 -4.63
C TYR A 95 -3.89 -12.29 -5.26
N ALA A 96 -3.02 -13.24 -4.86
CA ALA A 96 -3.08 -14.62 -5.33
C ALA A 96 -4.40 -15.31 -4.97
N LYS A 97 -4.99 -14.96 -3.83
CA LYS A 97 -6.29 -15.49 -3.38
C LYS A 97 -7.48 -14.89 -4.12
N HIS A 98 -7.43 -13.60 -4.45
CA HIS A 98 -8.59 -12.87 -4.97
C HIS A 98 -8.63 -12.76 -6.50
N PHE A 99 -7.51 -12.86 -7.17
CA PHE A 99 -7.40 -12.69 -8.63
C PHE A 99 -6.83 -13.93 -9.29
N THR A 100 -7.28 -14.22 -10.49
CA THR A 100 -6.69 -15.22 -11.38
C THR A 100 -5.40 -14.68 -12.00
N GLU A 101 -4.57 -15.55 -12.54
CA GLU A 101 -3.35 -15.15 -13.26
C GLU A 101 -3.66 -14.28 -14.50
N ALA A 102 -4.77 -14.58 -15.19
CA ALA A 102 -5.21 -13.80 -16.34
C ALA A 102 -5.56 -12.36 -15.95
N GLU A 103 -6.35 -12.18 -14.86
CA GLU A 103 -6.69 -10.85 -14.34
C GLU A 103 -5.47 -10.06 -13.88
N ILE A 104 -4.49 -10.70 -13.25
CA ILE A 104 -3.21 -10.05 -12.89
C ILE A 104 -2.47 -9.55 -14.14
N LYS A 105 -2.40 -10.37 -15.20
CA LYS A 105 -1.80 -9.96 -16.49
C LYS A 105 -2.54 -8.79 -17.12
N ASP A 106 -3.86 -8.79 -17.10
CA ASP A 106 -4.69 -7.67 -17.60
C ASP A 106 -4.42 -6.38 -16.83
N PHE A 107 -4.29 -6.43 -15.50
CA PHE A 107 -3.90 -5.28 -14.69
C PHE A 107 -2.50 -4.78 -15.03
N ILE A 108 -1.53 -5.68 -15.23
CA ILE A 108 -0.18 -5.30 -15.64
C ILE A 108 -0.22 -4.55 -16.98
N VAL A 109 -0.92 -5.11 -17.98
CA VAL A 109 -1.08 -4.48 -19.30
C VAL A 109 -1.70 -3.09 -19.17
N PHE A 110 -2.73 -2.94 -18.34
CA PHE A 110 -3.34 -1.64 -18.07
C PHE A 110 -2.33 -0.65 -17.44
N TYR A 111 -1.64 -1.03 -16.37
CA TYR A 111 -0.71 -0.12 -15.67
C TYR A 111 0.56 0.20 -16.47
N GLU A 112 0.97 -0.68 -17.40
CA GLU A 112 2.05 -0.42 -18.36
C GLU A 112 1.62 0.52 -19.50
N SER A 113 0.32 0.66 -19.76
CA SER A 113 -0.22 1.52 -20.80
C SER A 113 0.00 3.02 -20.49
N PRO A 114 -0.03 3.91 -21.51
CA PRO A 114 0.04 5.36 -21.29
C PRO A 114 -1.07 5.88 -20.36
N SER A 115 -2.27 5.35 -20.47
CA SER A 115 -3.42 5.73 -19.62
C SER A 115 -3.25 5.27 -18.17
N GLY A 116 -2.81 4.03 -17.95
CA GLY A 116 -2.54 3.51 -16.62
C GLY A 116 -1.43 4.27 -15.89
N LYS A 117 -0.33 4.55 -16.59
CA LYS A 117 0.77 5.39 -16.06
C LYS A 117 0.30 6.80 -15.71
N LYS A 118 -0.52 7.41 -16.60
CA LYS A 118 -1.09 8.73 -16.34
C LYS A 118 -2.03 8.71 -15.14
N LEU A 119 -2.85 7.68 -14.97
CA LEU A 119 -3.72 7.52 -13.81
C LEU A 119 -2.92 7.49 -12.51
N LEU A 120 -1.89 6.66 -12.43
CA LEU A 120 -1.03 6.57 -11.24
C LEU A 120 -0.39 7.91 -10.87
N THR A 121 0.14 8.63 -11.87
CA THR A 121 0.82 9.91 -11.63
C THR A 121 -0.14 11.06 -11.34
N ALA A 122 -1.36 11.03 -11.88
CA ALA A 122 -2.36 12.07 -11.68
C ALA A 122 -3.15 11.91 -10.37
N THR A 123 -3.32 10.70 -9.86
CA THR A 123 -4.15 10.42 -8.68
C THR A 123 -3.78 11.26 -7.44
N PRO A 124 -2.51 11.45 -7.07
CA PRO A 124 -2.14 12.30 -5.93
C PRO A 124 -2.55 13.78 -6.14
N ALA A 125 -2.37 14.31 -7.36
CA ALA A 125 -2.75 15.68 -7.70
C ALA A 125 -4.28 15.85 -7.63
N LEU A 126 -5.04 14.93 -8.23
CA LEU A 126 -6.51 14.91 -8.16
C LEU A 126 -7.03 14.87 -6.73
N THR A 127 -6.41 14.06 -5.88
CA THR A 127 -6.76 13.99 -4.45
C THR A 127 -6.47 15.31 -3.74
N GLY A 128 -5.33 15.94 -4.02
CA GLY A 128 -4.95 17.25 -3.48
C GLY A 128 -5.91 18.37 -3.90
N GLU A 129 -6.27 18.40 -5.18
CA GLU A 129 -7.24 19.38 -5.72
C GLU A 129 -8.63 19.18 -5.10
N LEU A 130 -9.10 17.91 -4.98
CA LEU A 130 -10.37 17.60 -4.34
C LEU A 130 -10.39 18.06 -2.87
N MET A 131 -9.30 17.86 -2.14
CA MET A 131 -9.15 18.33 -0.76
C MET A 131 -9.19 19.87 -0.71
N GLY A 132 -8.52 20.56 -1.64
CA GLY A 132 -8.58 22.01 -1.79
C GLY A 132 -10.01 22.51 -2.01
N ILE A 133 -10.76 21.88 -2.91
CA ILE A 133 -12.17 22.20 -3.18
C ILE A 133 -13.02 21.98 -1.92
N MET A 134 -12.81 20.89 -1.21
CA MET A 134 -13.52 20.58 0.04
C MET A 134 -13.29 21.69 1.08
N MET A 135 -12.04 22.08 1.30
CA MET A 135 -11.67 23.11 2.29
C MET A 135 -12.15 24.50 1.93
N GLN A 136 -12.09 24.88 0.66
CA GLN A 136 -12.41 26.24 0.22
C GLN A 136 -13.88 26.47 -0.06
N LYS A 137 -14.58 25.45 -0.57
CA LYS A 137 -15.97 25.58 -1.02
C LYS A 137 -16.97 24.91 -0.10
N HIS A 138 -16.70 23.68 0.34
CA HIS A 138 -17.71 22.90 1.03
C HIS A 138 -17.65 23.06 2.55
N LEU A 139 -16.47 23.16 3.13
CA LEU A 139 -16.32 23.30 4.58
C LEU A 139 -16.91 24.61 5.15
N PRO A 140 -16.71 25.79 4.54
CA PRO A 140 -17.36 27.03 4.99
C PRO A 140 -18.89 26.95 4.91
N ALA A 141 -19.43 26.48 3.80
CA ALA A 141 -20.89 26.31 3.65
C ALA A 141 -21.49 25.32 4.66
N PHE A 142 -20.75 24.25 4.99
CA PHE A 142 -21.15 23.32 6.03
C PHE A 142 -21.14 23.98 7.43
N GLN A 143 -20.10 24.75 7.75
CA GLN A 143 -20.02 25.46 9.04
C GLN A 143 -21.14 26.47 9.21
N GLU A 144 -21.52 27.22 8.17
CA GLU A 144 -22.68 28.14 8.21
C GLU A 144 -23.98 27.42 8.48
N LYS A 145 -24.22 26.26 7.81
CA LYS A 145 -25.41 25.44 8.06
C LYS A 145 -25.48 24.93 9.49
N ILE A 146 -24.36 24.49 10.06
CA ILE A 146 -24.28 24.04 11.45
C ILE A 146 -24.60 25.21 12.40
N LYS A 147 -24.00 26.39 12.15
CA LYS A 147 -24.25 27.59 12.96
C LYS A 147 -25.73 27.99 12.95
N ALA A 148 -26.33 28.04 11.77
CA ALA A 148 -27.76 28.33 11.64
C ALA A 148 -28.63 27.33 12.40
N LYS A 149 -28.32 26.03 12.31
CA LYS A 149 -29.07 24.99 13.02
C LYS A 149 -28.92 25.06 14.54
N VAL A 150 -27.73 25.41 15.01
CA VAL A 150 -27.50 25.63 16.47
C VAL A 150 -28.30 26.82 16.97
N GLU A 151 -28.45 27.89 16.18
CA GLU A 151 -29.25 29.05 16.56
C GLU A 151 -30.73 28.75 16.58
N GLU A 152 -31.23 27.94 15.63
CA GLU A 152 -32.63 27.47 15.59
C GLU A 152 -33.03 26.63 16.81
N LEU A 153 -32.09 25.94 17.46
CA LEU A 153 -32.32 25.03 18.57
C LEU A 153 -32.11 25.69 19.95
N LYS A 154 -31.78 26.98 19.99
CA LYS A 154 -31.70 27.80 21.24
C LYS A 154 -33.03 28.42 21.58
#